data_64e1cf6e835a70f03ee18c591ab4f6d3
#
_entry.id   64e1cf6e835a70f03ee18c591ab4f6d3
#
_cell.length_a   1.000
_cell.length_b   1.000
_cell.length_c   1.000
_cell.angle_alpha   90.00
_cell.angle_beta   90.00
_cell.angle_gamma   90.00
#
_symmetry.space_group_name_H-M   'P 1'
#
loop_
_entity.id
_entity.type
_entity.pdbx_description
1 polymer ?
#
loop_
_entity_poly.entity_id
_entity_poly.type
_entity_poly.pdbx_seq_one_letter_code
_entity_poly.pdbx_strand_id
1 'polypeptide(L)' 'MQTFGTTDAKVARRCRYHQHRGKKTTVTVEGSLVTGLVRSVMEVQSSNPRRWLITVIAKSNIAA' A
#
# COMPACT_ATOMS: atom_id res chain seq x y z
N MET A 1 10.26 0.66 -5.19
CA MET A 1 9.47 0.99 -4.02
C MET A 1 8.53 2.13 -4.36
N GLN A 2 7.29 2.02 -3.98
CA GLN A 2 6.30 3.02 -4.31
C GLN A 2 5.48 3.34 -3.09
N THR A 3 5.27 4.60 -2.83
CA THR A 3 4.48 5.06 -1.69
C THR A 3 3.27 5.82 -2.20
N PHE A 4 2.11 5.52 -1.67
CA PHE A 4 0.89 6.25 -2.03
C PHE A 4 0.05 6.52 -0.79
N GLY A 5 -0.80 7.51 -0.89
CA GLY A 5 -1.69 7.88 0.20
C GLY A 5 -3.11 7.45 -0.08
N THR A 6 -3.84 7.08 0.95
CA THR A 6 -5.25 6.75 0.81
C THR A 6 -6.01 7.27 2.02
N THR A 7 -7.25 7.68 1.81
CA THR A 7 -8.13 8.04 2.90
C THR A 7 -9.11 6.92 3.21
N ASP A 8 -9.01 5.80 2.49
CA ASP A 8 -9.92 4.69 2.67
C ASP A 8 -9.38 3.75 3.74
N ALA A 9 -10.01 3.70 4.88
CA ALA A 9 -9.57 2.85 5.98
C ALA A 9 -9.61 1.37 5.62
N LYS A 10 -10.49 0.97 4.70
CA LYS A 10 -10.56 -0.43 4.31
C LYS A 10 -9.31 -0.83 3.52
N VAL A 11 -8.83 0.06 2.67
CA VAL A 11 -7.62 -0.19 1.91
C VAL A 11 -6.43 -0.29 2.85
N ALA A 12 -6.34 0.62 3.81
CA ALA A 12 -5.24 0.62 4.77
C ALA A 12 -5.25 -0.67 5.61
N ARG A 13 -6.44 -1.11 6.03
CA ARG A 13 -6.56 -2.31 6.84
C ARG A 13 -6.17 -3.55 6.03
N ARG A 14 -6.58 -3.61 4.78
CA ARG A 14 -6.22 -4.73 3.90
C ARG A 14 -4.71 -4.77 3.66
N CYS A 15 -4.09 -3.62 3.43
CA CYS A 15 -2.65 -3.56 3.21
C CYS A 15 -1.90 -3.98 4.46
N ARG A 16 -2.37 -3.57 5.64
CA ARG A 16 -1.74 -3.95 6.88
C ARG A 16 -1.83 -5.47 7.11
N TYR A 17 -2.96 -6.06 6.74
CA TYR A 17 -3.13 -7.49 6.85
C TYR A 17 -2.14 -8.22 5.93
N HIS A 18 -2.00 -7.77 4.69
CA HIS A 18 -1.07 -8.39 3.75
C HIS A 18 0.37 -8.17 4.17
N GLN A 19 0.67 -7.03 4.77
CA GLN A 19 2.00 -6.76 5.30
C GLN A 19 2.35 -7.79 6.37
N HIS A 20 1.41 -8.02 7.27
CA HIS A 20 1.66 -8.95 8.37
C HIS A 20 1.86 -10.37 7.86
N ARG A 21 1.16 -10.75 6.82
CA ARG A 21 1.27 -12.10 6.28
C ARG A 21 2.37 -12.24 5.25
N GLY A 22 2.98 -11.17 4.84
CA GLY A 22 4.05 -11.21 3.86
C GLY A 22 3.58 -11.63 2.47
N LYS A 23 2.31 -11.35 2.14
CA LYS A 23 1.78 -11.78 0.86
C LYS A 23 1.73 -10.65 -0.12
N LYS A 24 1.87 -10.95 -1.41
CA LYS A 24 1.73 -9.95 -2.44
C LYS A 24 0.30 -9.48 -2.48
N THR A 25 0.11 -8.25 -2.76
CA THR A 25 -1.22 -7.66 -2.90
C THR A 25 -1.24 -6.73 -4.10
N THR A 26 -2.40 -6.54 -4.68
CA THR A 26 -2.57 -5.59 -5.76
C THR A 26 -3.42 -4.45 -5.26
N VAL A 27 -2.95 -3.24 -5.44
CA VAL A 27 -3.67 -2.05 -5.03
C VAL A 27 -3.80 -1.10 -6.21
N THR A 28 -4.83 -0.26 -6.18
CA THR A 28 -5.01 0.73 -7.21
C THR A 28 -4.45 2.05 -6.71
N VAL A 29 -3.50 2.59 -7.48
CA VAL A 29 -2.88 3.85 -7.14
C VAL A 29 -3.09 4.77 -8.32
N GLU A 30 -3.90 5.81 -8.15
CA GLU A 30 -4.16 6.80 -9.19
C GLU A 30 -4.57 6.12 -10.50
N GLY A 31 -5.45 5.17 -10.42
CA GLY A 31 -5.96 4.50 -11.60
C GLY A 31 -5.08 3.40 -12.16
N SER A 32 -3.93 3.18 -11.56
CA SER A 32 -3.02 2.12 -12.01
C SER A 32 -2.96 1.01 -10.99
N LEU A 33 -2.83 -0.22 -11.44
CA LEU A 33 -2.72 -1.35 -10.54
C LEU A 33 -1.25 -1.58 -10.21
N VAL A 34 -0.95 -1.69 -8.93
CA VAL A 34 0.40 -1.95 -8.47
C VAL A 34 0.37 -3.23 -7.66
N THR A 35 1.20 -4.19 -8.03
CA THR A 35 1.29 -5.45 -7.31
C THR A 35 2.66 -5.56 -6.66
N GLY A 36 2.70 -5.96 -5.42
CA GLY A 36 3.95 -6.12 -4.70
C GLY A 36 3.72 -6.45 -3.26
N LEU A 37 4.78 -6.36 -2.46
CA LEU A 37 4.70 -6.61 -1.04
C LEU A 37 4.53 -5.30 -0.30
N VAL A 38 3.62 -5.25 0.61
CA VAL A 38 3.41 -4.05 1.43
C VAL A 38 4.53 -3.98 2.45
N ARG A 39 5.31 -2.91 2.39
CA ARG A 39 6.41 -2.73 3.32
C ARG A 39 5.95 -2.02 4.58
N SER A 40 5.13 -1.02 4.47
CA SER A 40 4.66 -0.28 5.63
C SER A 40 3.32 0.35 5.39
N VAL A 41 2.57 0.54 6.45
CA VAL A 41 1.30 1.26 6.44
C VAL A 41 1.37 2.22 7.62
N MET A 42 1.40 3.54 7.33
CA MET A 42 1.52 4.54 8.37
C MET A 42 0.34 5.45 8.34
N GLU A 43 -0.21 5.76 9.49
CA GLU A 43 -1.30 6.71 9.59
C GLU A 43 -0.74 8.12 9.76
N VAL A 44 -1.20 9.05 8.97
CA VAL A 44 -0.79 10.44 9.06
C VAL A 44 -1.71 11.12 10.04
N GLN A 45 -1.24 11.37 11.25
CA GLN A 45 -2.11 11.85 12.30
C GLN A 45 -2.52 13.27 12.17
N SER A 46 -1.78 14.09 11.50
CA SER A 46 -2.11 15.51 11.34
C SER A 46 -3.06 15.73 10.19
N SER A 47 -3.48 14.70 9.48
CA SER A 47 -4.32 14.87 8.33
C SER A 47 -5.79 14.83 8.69
N ASN A 48 -6.58 15.65 8.00
CA ASN A 48 -8.02 15.68 8.19
C ASN A 48 -8.66 15.83 6.80
N PRO A 49 -9.27 14.78 6.24
CA PRO A 49 -9.57 13.51 6.91
C PRO A 49 -8.32 12.65 7.10
N ARG A 50 -8.48 11.60 7.90
CA ARG A 50 -7.39 10.73 8.19
C ARG A 50 -6.83 10.10 6.93
N ARG A 51 -5.55 10.02 6.82
CA ARG A 51 -4.89 9.48 5.64
C ARG A 51 -3.84 8.46 6.06
N TRP A 52 -3.63 7.48 5.25
CA TRP A 52 -2.59 6.49 5.47
C TRP A 52 -1.60 6.53 4.33
N LEU A 53 -0.31 6.37 4.64
CA LEU A 53 0.73 6.25 3.63
C LEU A 53 1.14 4.79 3.57
N ILE A 54 1.05 4.22 2.40
CA ILE A 54 1.32 2.82 2.18
C ILE A 54 2.51 2.68 1.24
N THR A 55 3.53 1.96 1.67
CA THR A 55 4.72 1.72 0.85
C THR A 55 4.70 0.28 0.36
N VAL A 56 4.80 0.11 -0.93
CA VAL A 56 4.78 -1.19 -1.58
C VAL A 56 6.08 -1.39 -2.33
N ILE A 57 6.69 -2.57 -2.16
CA ILE A 57 7.85 -2.92 -2.93
C ILE A 57 7.35 -3.72 -4.11
N ALA A 58 7.34 -3.08 -5.27
CA ALA A 58 6.87 -3.73 -6.46
C ALA A 58 7.83 -4.80 -6.87
N LYS A 59 7.37 -6.02 -7.14
CA LYS A 59 8.21 -7.02 -7.49
C LYS A 59 8.37 -6.93 -8.90
N SER A 60 9.38 -6.43 -9.35
CA SER A 60 9.62 -6.26 -10.60
C SER A 60 9.98 -7.47 -11.19
N ASN A 61 9.41 -7.95 -12.05
CA ASN A 61 9.71 -9.07 -12.58
C ASN A 61 10.48 -9.03 -13.62
N ILE A 62 11.27 -8.39 -13.80
CA ILE A 62 11.98 -8.21 -14.79
C ILE A 62 12.57 -9.25 -15.16
N ALA A 63 12.57 -10.03 -14.84
CA ALA A 63 13.10 -10.99 -15.17
C ALA A 63 13.42 -11.06 -16.25
N ALA A 64 13.18 -10.77 -16.53
CA ALA A 64 13.46 -10.97 -17.55
C ALA A 64 14.22 -11.13 -17.71
#